data_ad1eaea418322a86ea55c6a69cc7abef
#
_entry.id   ad1eaea418322a86ea55c6a69cc7abef
#
_cell.length_a   1.000
_cell.length_b   1.000
_cell.length_c   1.000
_cell.angle_alpha   90.00
_cell.angle_beta   90.00
_cell.angle_gamma   90.00
#
_symmetry.space_group_name_H-M   'P 1'
#
loop_
_entity.id
_entity.type
_entity.pdbx_description
1 polymer ?
#
loop_
_entity_poly.entity_id
_entity_poly.type
_entity_poly.pdbx_seq_one_letter_code
_entity_poly.pdbx_strand_id
1 'polypeptide(L)'
;MADTSKEHSSAPRLPPEAIALAGRLFDAARMGDVLIIHPALTAGLPANLTNSEGNSLLMVAAYNGQAGLVSLLIQHGADPNQLNDRGQSPLAGAIYKKEDLVIEALLEGGADPEYGSPSAMQSIEMFKQVDKWCEKFRSAPGKGKASERK
;
A
#
# COMPACT_ATOMS: atom_id res chain seq x y z
N MET A 1 15.68 30.40 -13.33
CA MET A 1 15.57 29.74 -13.25
C MET A 1 15.40 29.34 -12.68
N ALA A 2 15.41 29.34 -12.27
CA ALA A 2 15.40 28.79 -11.77
C ALA A 2 15.34 28.05 -11.40
N ASP A 3 14.94 27.89 -10.92
CA ASP A 3 14.89 26.93 -10.63
C ASP A 3 15.25 26.04 -11.22
N THR A 4 15.58 26.24 -11.61
CA THR A 4 16.11 25.23 -12.30
C THR A 4 16.45 24.16 -11.44
N SER A 5 16.74 24.41 -10.32
CA SER A 5 17.15 23.36 -9.58
C SER A 5 16.14 22.38 -9.49
N LYS A 6 14.95 22.62 -9.37
CA LYS A 6 14.07 21.65 -9.34
C LYS A 6 13.94 21.10 -10.55
N GLU A 7 14.43 21.65 -11.49
CA GLU A 7 14.30 21.04 -12.64
C GLU A 7 15.20 19.99 -12.78
N HIS A 8 16.13 19.76 -11.94
CA HIS A 8 16.95 18.63 -12.19
C HIS A 8 16.19 17.42 -11.99
N SER A 9 15.03 17.46 -11.53
CA SER A 9 14.23 16.30 -11.61
C SER A 9 14.03 16.04 -13.04
N SER A 10 14.38 14.91 -13.51
CA SER A 10 14.19 14.58 -14.90
C SER A 10 12.76 14.24 -15.18
N ALA A 11 11.94 13.99 -14.20
CA ALA A 11 10.56 13.64 -14.44
C ALA A 11 9.75 14.87 -14.79
N PRO A 12 8.86 14.77 -15.78
CA PRO A 12 8.02 15.91 -16.10
C PRO A 12 7.07 16.22 -14.97
N ARG A 13 6.72 17.49 -14.82
CA ARG A 13 5.76 17.85 -13.84
C ARG A 13 4.40 17.51 -14.29
N LEU A 14 3.56 17.03 -13.39
CA LEU A 14 2.19 16.73 -13.71
C LEU A 14 1.37 18.01 -13.83
N PRO A 15 0.40 18.04 -14.73
CA PRO A 15 -0.49 19.20 -14.81
C PRO A 15 -1.32 19.32 -13.53
N PRO A 16 -1.80 20.53 -13.24
CA PRO A 16 -2.61 20.72 -12.03
C PRO A 16 -3.84 19.84 -11.97
N GLU A 17 -4.45 19.54 -13.12
CA GLU A 17 -5.62 18.67 -13.15
C GLU A 17 -5.27 17.26 -12.70
N ALA A 18 -4.10 16.77 -13.09
CA ALA A 18 -3.67 15.44 -12.69
C ALA A 18 -3.38 15.39 -11.19
N ILE A 19 -2.80 16.45 -10.64
CA ILE A 19 -2.54 16.53 -9.23
C ILE A 19 -3.85 16.55 -8.45
N ALA A 20 -4.83 17.32 -8.91
CA ALA A 20 -6.13 17.39 -8.26
C ALA A 20 -6.84 16.04 -8.32
N LEU A 21 -6.74 15.34 -9.46
CA LEU A 21 -7.35 14.03 -9.58
C LEU A 21 -6.69 13.05 -8.64
N ALA A 22 -5.36 13.07 -8.55
CA ALA A 22 -4.65 12.18 -7.63
C ALA A 22 -5.11 12.42 -6.19
N GLY A 23 -5.30 13.68 -5.81
CA GLY A 23 -5.82 14.00 -4.47
C GLY A 23 -7.17 13.36 -4.21
N ARG A 24 -8.06 13.45 -5.19
CA ARG A 24 -9.38 12.84 -5.05
C ARG A 24 -9.30 11.31 -4.97
N LEU A 25 -8.35 10.72 -5.71
CA LEU A 25 -8.18 9.27 -5.67
C LEU A 25 -7.66 8.80 -4.32
N PHE A 26 -6.73 9.55 -3.73
CA PHE A 26 -6.24 9.17 -2.40
C PHE A 26 -7.32 9.39 -1.33
N ASP A 27 -8.15 10.42 -1.47
CA ASP A 27 -9.29 10.60 -0.58
C ASP A 27 -10.27 9.45 -0.75
N ALA A 28 -10.53 9.02 -1.97
CA ALA A 28 -11.41 7.89 -2.24
C ALA A 28 -10.85 6.61 -1.63
N ALA A 29 -9.52 6.43 -1.70
CA ALA A 29 -8.89 5.25 -1.10
C ALA A 29 -9.07 5.25 0.42
N ARG A 30 -8.95 6.41 1.03
CA ARG A 30 -9.14 6.53 2.48
C ARG A 30 -10.56 6.17 2.88
N MET A 31 -11.52 6.54 2.05
CA MET A 31 -12.94 6.30 2.32
C MET A 31 -13.42 4.93 1.83
N GLY A 32 -12.60 4.22 1.08
CA GLY A 32 -13.01 2.94 0.50
C GLY A 32 -13.97 3.08 -0.67
N ASP A 33 -13.91 4.20 -1.39
CA ASP A 33 -14.89 4.51 -2.43
C ASP A 33 -14.55 3.79 -3.73
N VAL A 34 -15.03 2.56 -3.85
CA VAL A 34 -14.78 1.72 -5.01
C VAL A 34 -15.40 2.32 -6.27
N LEU A 35 -16.48 3.08 -6.12
CA LEU A 35 -17.15 3.66 -7.29
C LEU A 35 -16.28 4.70 -7.99
N ILE A 36 -15.33 5.28 -7.28
CA ILE A 36 -14.37 6.20 -7.88
C ILE A 36 -13.12 5.46 -8.33
N ILE A 37 -12.60 4.56 -7.50
CA ILE A 37 -11.33 3.90 -7.78
C ILE A 37 -11.43 2.88 -8.91
N HIS A 38 -12.49 2.09 -8.92
CA HIS A 38 -12.59 1.00 -9.90
C HIS A 38 -12.61 1.52 -11.35
N PRO A 39 -13.43 2.54 -11.69
CA PRO A 39 -13.38 3.04 -13.05
C PRO A 39 -12.02 3.64 -13.43
N ALA A 40 -11.34 4.26 -12.46
CA ALA A 40 -10.03 4.84 -12.74
C ALA A 40 -9.02 3.76 -13.06
N LEU A 41 -9.03 2.64 -12.32
CA LEU A 41 -8.12 1.53 -12.60
C LEU A 41 -8.44 0.90 -13.95
N THR A 42 -9.73 0.74 -14.25
CA THR A 42 -10.14 0.16 -15.52
C THR A 42 -9.71 1.05 -16.69
N ALA A 43 -9.68 2.36 -16.47
CA ALA A 43 -9.27 3.31 -17.51
C ALA A 43 -7.74 3.43 -17.64
N GLY A 44 -6.98 2.71 -16.83
CA GLY A 44 -5.54 2.70 -16.98
C GLY A 44 -4.76 3.42 -15.89
N LEU A 45 -5.41 3.84 -14.81
CA LEU A 45 -4.67 4.45 -13.70
C LEU A 45 -3.64 3.48 -13.18
N PRO A 46 -2.39 3.89 -13.00
CA PRO A 46 -1.39 2.98 -12.43
C PRO A 46 -1.77 2.58 -11.00
N ALA A 47 -1.89 1.26 -10.78
CA ALA A 47 -2.32 0.75 -9.49
C ALA A 47 -1.34 1.07 -8.36
N ASN A 48 -0.06 1.30 -8.71
CA ASN A 48 0.97 1.57 -7.72
C ASN A 48 1.31 3.06 -7.56
N LEU A 49 0.39 3.92 -8.00
CA LEU A 49 0.55 5.36 -7.84
C LEU A 49 0.75 5.71 -6.38
N THR A 50 1.64 6.65 -6.08
CA THR A 50 1.92 7.06 -4.71
C THR A 50 1.68 8.56 -4.53
N ASN A 51 1.44 8.95 -3.29
CA ASN A 51 1.33 10.35 -2.94
C ASN A 51 2.71 10.90 -2.55
N SER A 52 2.75 12.12 -2.01
CA SER A 52 4.00 12.79 -1.69
C SER A 52 4.78 12.11 -0.57
N GLU A 53 4.15 11.25 0.20
CA GLU A 53 4.82 10.51 1.26
C GLU A 53 5.21 9.11 0.83
N GLY A 54 5.03 8.81 -0.44
CA GLY A 54 5.33 7.49 -0.95
C GLY A 54 4.28 6.44 -0.61
N ASN A 55 3.16 6.86 -0.05
CA ASN A 55 2.09 5.90 0.25
C ASN A 55 1.31 5.59 -1.02
N SER A 56 1.16 4.30 -1.32
CA SER A 56 0.36 3.89 -2.46
C SER A 56 -1.12 3.96 -2.11
N LEU A 57 -1.97 3.87 -3.12
CA LEU A 57 -3.41 3.76 -2.86
C LEU A 57 -3.70 2.57 -1.95
N LEU A 58 -2.98 1.48 -2.17
CA LEU A 58 -3.14 0.28 -1.34
C LEU A 58 -2.77 0.56 0.11
N MET A 59 -1.68 1.27 0.36
CA MET A 59 -1.26 1.60 1.72
C MET A 59 -2.33 2.44 2.41
N VAL A 60 -2.88 3.43 1.71
CA VAL A 60 -3.92 4.29 2.30
C VAL A 60 -5.16 3.49 2.60
N ALA A 61 -5.58 2.62 1.68
CA ALA A 61 -6.77 1.78 1.89
C ALA A 61 -6.53 0.82 3.07
N ALA A 62 -5.34 0.22 3.13
CA ALA A 62 -5.02 -0.74 4.18
C ALA A 62 -5.01 -0.08 5.56
N TYR A 63 -4.39 1.08 5.64
CA TYR A 63 -4.28 1.77 6.92
C TYR A 63 -5.64 2.24 7.43
N ASN A 64 -6.60 2.41 6.54
CA ASN A 64 -7.94 2.88 6.90
C ASN A 64 -8.99 1.77 6.91
N GLY A 65 -8.56 0.51 6.90
CA GLY A 65 -9.47 -0.60 7.09
C GLY A 65 -10.33 -0.97 5.89
N GLN A 66 -9.96 -0.53 4.69
CA GLN A 66 -10.78 -0.71 3.51
C GLN A 66 -10.42 -2.03 2.80
N ALA A 67 -10.79 -3.16 3.43
CA ALA A 67 -10.39 -4.49 2.94
C ALA A 67 -10.88 -4.78 1.54
N GLY A 68 -12.10 -4.38 1.22
CA GLY A 68 -12.63 -4.62 -0.13
C GLY A 68 -11.84 -3.87 -1.18
N LEU A 69 -11.44 -2.64 -0.89
CA LEU A 69 -10.64 -1.86 -1.82
C LEU A 69 -9.23 -2.43 -1.92
N VAL A 70 -8.67 -2.92 -0.81
CA VAL A 70 -7.36 -3.58 -0.84
C VAL A 70 -7.39 -4.74 -1.82
N SER A 71 -8.40 -5.59 -1.75
CA SER A 71 -8.51 -6.72 -2.67
C SER A 71 -8.66 -6.27 -4.11
N LEU A 72 -9.47 -5.25 -4.35
CA LEU A 72 -9.65 -4.72 -5.70
C LEU A 72 -8.34 -4.19 -6.27
N LEU A 73 -7.60 -3.43 -5.48
CA LEU A 73 -6.33 -2.87 -5.94
C LEU A 73 -5.35 -3.98 -6.29
N ILE A 74 -5.26 -5.02 -5.47
CA ILE A 74 -4.36 -6.14 -5.75
C ILE A 74 -4.78 -6.86 -7.03
N GLN A 75 -6.08 -7.02 -7.25
CA GLN A 75 -6.55 -7.63 -8.49
C GLN A 75 -6.16 -6.83 -9.72
N HIS A 76 -5.98 -5.53 -9.57
CA HIS A 76 -5.57 -4.65 -10.67
C HIS A 76 -4.07 -4.41 -10.70
N GLY A 77 -3.30 -5.23 -10.00
CA GLY A 77 -1.85 -5.19 -10.11
C GLY A 77 -1.13 -4.38 -9.06
N ALA A 78 -1.83 -3.92 -8.02
CA ALA A 78 -1.14 -3.22 -6.95
C ALA A 78 -0.17 -4.15 -6.24
N ASP A 79 1.00 -3.62 -5.91
CA ASP A 79 2.03 -4.39 -5.22
C ASP A 79 1.74 -4.39 -3.72
N PRO A 80 1.39 -5.55 -3.14
CA PRO A 80 1.05 -5.58 -1.71
C PRO A 80 2.24 -5.31 -0.80
N ASN A 81 3.46 -5.30 -1.38
CA ASN A 81 4.68 -5.10 -0.61
C ASN A 81 5.33 -3.74 -0.84
N GLN A 82 4.66 -2.83 -1.54
CA GLN A 82 5.28 -1.55 -1.83
C GLN A 82 5.43 -0.73 -0.56
N LEU A 83 6.67 -0.37 -0.23
CA LEU A 83 6.96 0.41 0.96
C LEU A 83 6.76 1.91 0.70
N ASN A 84 6.40 2.64 1.74
CA ASN A 84 6.35 4.09 1.63
C ASN A 84 7.75 4.67 1.90
N ASP A 85 7.86 5.99 1.92
CA ASP A 85 9.15 6.67 2.09
C ASP A 85 9.80 6.37 3.44
N ARG A 86 9.02 5.90 4.41
CA ARG A 86 9.56 5.54 5.72
C ARG A 86 9.87 4.05 5.85
N GLY A 87 9.78 3.30 4.75
CA GLY A 87 10.07 1.86 4.79
C GLY A 87 8.96 1.01 5.36
N GLN A 88 7.76 1.54 5.47
CA GLN A 88 6.64 0.81 6.05
C GLN A 88 5.87 0.06 4.98
N SER A 89 5.45 -1.16 5.29
CA SER A 89 4.64 -1.94 4.39
C SER A 89 3.15 -1.80 4.72
N PRO A 90 2.27 -2.06 3.76
CA PRO A 90 0.83 -2.05 4.06
C PRO A 90 0.47 -3.04 5.16
N LEU A 91 1.11 -4.20 5.18
CA LEU A 91 0.78 -5.22 6.18
C LEU A 91 1.16 -4.76 7.58
N ALA A 92 2.32 -4.16 7.75
CA ALA A 92 2.73 -3.64 9.05
C ALA A 92 1.78 -2.54 9.53
N GLY A 93 1.33 -1.68 8.60
CA GLY A 93 0.36 -0.65 8.94
C GLY A 93 -0.97 -1.21 9.39
N ALA A 94 -1.42 -2.27 8.71
CA ALA A 94 -2.67 -2.92 9.09
C ALA A 94 -2.56 -3.58 10.48
N ILE A 95 -1.40 -4.13 10.81
CA ILE A 95 -1.15 -4.70 12.14
C ILE A 95 -1.24 -3.59 13.19
N TYR A 96 -0.59 -2.47 12.92
CA TYR A 96 -0.61 -1.34 13.85
C TYR A 96 -2.04 -0.88 14.10
N LYS A 97 -2.85 -0.83 13.06
CA LYS A 97 -4.24 -0.36 13.16
C LYS A 97 -5.20 -1.48 13.56
N LYS A 98 -4.73 -2.71 13.66
CA LYS A 98 -5.54 -3.88 14.02
C LYS A 98 -6.69 -4.12 13.04
N GLU A 99 -6.41 -3.94 11.77
CA GLU A 99 -7.40 -4.11 10.72
C GLU A 99 -7.36 -5.54 10.21
N ASP A 100 -8.03 -6.44 10.91
CA ASP A 100 -7.93 -7.89 10.67
C ASP A 100 -8.30 -8.30 9.25
N LEU A 101 -9.38 -7.75 8.72
CA LEU A 101 -9.81 -8.12 7.37
C LEU A 101 -8.81 -7.64 6.32
N VAL A 102 -8.19 -6.50 6.54
CA VAL A 102 -7.15 -6.02 5.66
C VAL A 102 -5.94 -6.93 5.72
N ILE A 103 -5.54 -7.35 6.93
CA ILE A 103 -4.41 -8.26 7.09
C ILE A 103 -4.64 -9.53 6.29
N GLU A 104 -5.83 -10.10 6.39
CA GLU A 104 -6.15 -11.32 5.64
C GLU A 104 -6.13 -11.08 4.14
N ALA A 105 -6.68 -9.96 3.68
CA ALA A 105 -6.69 -9.66 2.25
C ALA A 105 -5.27 -9.47 1.72
N LEU A 106 -4.41 -8.81 2.50
CA LEU A 106 -3.02 -8.61 2.08
C LEU A 106 -2.26 -9.93 2.02
N LEU A 107 -2.45 -10.81 3.01
CA LEU A 107 -1.76 -12.09 3.00
C LEU A 107 -2.21 -12.94 1.81
N GLU A 108 -3.51 -12.96 1.52
CA GLU A 108 -4.01 -13.69 0.38
C GLU A 108 -3.49 -13.11 -0.93
N GLY A 109 -3.25 -11.80 -0.95
CA GLY A 109 -2.74 -11.12 -2.13
C GLY A 109 -1.24 -11.19 -2.32
N GLY A 110 -0.54 -11.90 -1.44
CA GLY A 110 0.90 -12.09 -1.60
C GLY A 110 1.77 -11.18 -0.77
N ALA A 111 1.23 -10.52 0.24
CA ALA A 111 2.05 -9.68 1.11
C ALA A 111 3.07 -10.54 1.85
N ASP A 112 4.29 -10.02 1.97
CA ASP A 112 5.39 -10.71 2.62
C ASP A 112 5.52 -10.20 4.06
N PRO A 113 5.21 -11.03 5.05
CA PRO A 113 5.28 -10.58 6.44
C PRO A 113 6.69 -10.25 6.93
N GLU A 114 7.72 -10.63 6.18
CA GLU A 114 9.10 -10.37 6.57
C GLU A 114 9.70 -9.13 5.92
N TYR A 115 8.94 -8.43 5.08
CA TYR A 115 9.45 -7.29 4.34
C TYR A 115 9.07 -5.97 4.99
N GLY A 116 9.95 -4.98 4.90
CA GLY A 116 9.70 -3.66 5.50
C GLY A 116 10.39 -3.51 6.85
N SER A 117 10.40 -2.29 7.38
CA SER A 117 11.11 -2.01 8.61
C SER A 117 10.29 -1.03 9.48
N PRO A 118 9.65 -1.54 10.52
CA PRO A 118 9.62 -2.94 10.93
C PRO A 118 8.76 -3.75 10.00
N SER A 119 9.08 -5.03 9.87
CA SER A 119 8.24 -5.93 9.09
C SER A 119 6.96 -6.24 9.87
N ALA A 120 5.99 -6.84 9.19
CA ALA A 120 4.78 -7.25 9.88
C ALA A 120 5.08 -8.30 10.93
N MET A 121 6.04 -9.20 10.64
CA MET A 121 6.44 -10.21 11.61
C MET A 121 6.98 -9.56 12.88
N GLN A 122 7.78 -8.50 12.75
CA GLN A 122 8.26 -7.75 13.91
C GLN A 122 7.12 -6.98 14.57
N SER A 123 6.19 -6.50 13.77
CA SER A 123 5.08 -5.70 14.30
C SER A 123 4.16 -6.52 15.19
N ILE A 124 3.91 -7.79 14.85
CA ILE A 124 3.05 -8.59 15.72
C ILE A 124 3.69 -8.81 17.09
N GLU A 125 5.03 -8.83 17.16
CA GLU A 125 5.70 -8.91 18.44
C GLU A 125 5.56 -7.59 19.20
N MET A 126 5.76 -6.48 18.51
CA MET A 126 5.68 -5.16 19.13
C MET A 126 4.30 -4.87 19.69
N PHE A 127 3.27 -5.31 18.98
CA PHE A 127 1.89 -4.99 19.35
C PHE A 127 1.15 -6.17 19.94
N LYS A 128 1.90 -7.20 20.37
CA LYS A 128 1.36 -8.33 21.12
C LYS A 128 0.26 -9.08 20.37
N GLN A 129 0.49 -9.29 19.09
CA GLN A 129 -0.46 -10.01 18.25
C GLN A 129 0.13 -11.32 17.72
N VAL A 130 1.20 -11.83 18.33
CA VAL A 130 1.86 -13.04 17.87
C VAL A 130 0.90 -14.23 17.85
N ASP A 131 0.15 -14.41 18.92
CA ASP A 131 -0.77 -15.54 19.01
C ASP A 131 -1.83 -15.51 17.92
N LYS A 132 -2.20 -14.33 17.50
CA LYS A 132 -3.25 -14.18 16.51
C LYS A 132 -2.76 -14.43 15.10
N TRP A 133 -1.57 -13.96 14.76
CA TRP A 133 -1.13 -13.94 13.37
C TRP A 133 0.07 -14.80 13.03
N CYS A 134 0.80 -15.28 14.01
CA CYS A 134 2.07 -15.97 13.76
C CYS A 134 1.92 -17.13 12.78
N GLU A 135 0.93 -17.98 12.99
CA GLU A 135 0.73 -19.14 12.12
C GLU A 135 0.37 -18.72 10.69
N LYS A 136 -0.49 -17.74 10.56
CA LYS A 136 -0.88 -17.27 9.21
C LYS A 136 0.32 -16.64 8.51
N PHE A 137 1.17 -15.95 9.24
CA PHE A 137 2.35 -15.35 8.62
C PHE A 137 3.34 -16.43 8.18
N ARG A 138 3.50 -17.49 8.96
CA ARG A 138 4.41 -18.58 8.58
C ARG A 138 3.97 -19.29 7.33
N SER A 139 2.67 -19.41 7.12
CA SER A 139 2.14 -20.10 5.95
C SER A 139 1.71 -19.16 4.83
N ALA A 140 2.03 -17.87 4.93
CA ALA A 140 1.59 -16.90 3.93
C ALA A 140 2.23 -17.19 2.57
N PRO A 141 1.45 -17.13 1.48
CA PRO A 141 2.00 -17.42 0.16
C PRO A 141 3.14 -16.50 -0.25
N GLY A 142 3.16 -15.26 0.24
CA GLY A 142 4.20 -14.31 -0.11
C GLY A 142 5.39 -14.25 0.83
N LYS A 143 5.40 -15.13 1.85
CA LYS A 143 6.45 -15.06 2.84
C LYS A 143 7.83 -15.20 2.22
N GLY A 144 8.69 -14.25 2.51
CA GLY A 144 10.06 -14.23 2.02
C GLY A 144 10.26 -13.80 0.59
N LYS A 145 9.17 -13.65 -0.18
CA LYS A 145 9.34 -13.38 -1.60
C LYS A 145 9.74 -11.96 -1.91
N ALA A 146 9.19 -10.98 -1.18
CA ALA A 146 9.60 -9.60 -1.38
C ALA A 146 10.98 -9.36 -0.78
N SER A 147 11.29 -10.04 0.30
CA SER A 147 12.60 -9.90 0.95
C SER A 147 13.74 -10.37 0.06
N GLU A 148 13.43 -11.22 -0.92
CA GLU A 148 14.45 -11.68 -1.86
C GLU A 148 14.75 -10.68 -2.96
N ARG A 149 13.90 -9.65 -3.14
CA ARG A 149 14.18 -8.65 -4.12
C ARG A 149 15.30 -7.80 -3.61
N LYS A 150 16.09 -7.33 -4.30
CA LYS A 150 17.08 -6.41 -3.82
C LYS A 150 17.43 -5.43 -4.91
#